data_f37b816b44d0af6a97c86140383dcd8f
#
_entry.id   f37b816b44d0af6a97c86140383dcd8f
#
_cell.length_a   1.000
_cell.length_b   1.000
_cell.length_c   1.000
_cell.angle_alpha   90.00
_cell.angle_beta   90.00
_cell.angle_gamma   90.00
#
_symmetry.space_group_name_H-M   'P 1'
#
loop_
_entity.id
_entity.type
_entity.pdbx_description
1 polymer ?
#
loop_
_entity_poly.entity_id
_entity_poly.type
_entity_poly.pdbx_seq_one_letter_code
_entity_poly.pdbx_strand_id
1 'polypeptide(L)'
;MKPLVRRSRADADVLAALDYYVLNAPEYAQDFIDEMERAYRHIQGHPASGSPRYTHELNLPGLRVWGCRRFPYLVFYVERPSQIEVWRVLHGSRDIPDSLQLDTLNKE
;
A
#
# COMPACT_ATOMS: atom_id res chain seq x y z
N MET A 1 10.60 1.81 17.41
CA MET A 1 9.96 1.82 16.08
C MET A 1 8.68 1.02 16.14
N LYS A 2 7.58 1.58 15.68
CA LYS A 2 6.30 0.89 15.69
C LYS A 2 6.30 -0.29 14.72
N PRO A 3 5.63 -1.40 15.06
CA PRO A 3 5.47 -2.48 14.09
C PRO A 3 4.62 -2.04 12.91
N LEU A 4 4.93 -2.58 11.73
CA LEU A 4 4.13 -2.39 10.53
C LEU A 4 3.28 -3.64 10.34
N VAL A 5 1.97 -3.46 10.31
CA VAL A 5 1.00 -4.55 10.18
C VAL A 5 0.31 -4.39 8.83
N ARG A 6 0.24 -5.46 8.04
CA ARG A 6 -0.44 -5.44 6.76
C ARG A 6 -1.82 -6.09 6.93
N ARG A 7 -2.85 -5.40 6.47
CA ARG A 7 -4.19 -5.99 6.41
C ARG A 7 -4.21 -7.09 5.35
N SER A 8 -5.10 -8.05 5.51
CA SER A 8 -5.18 -9.19 4.59
C SER A 8 -5.44 -8.73 3.14
N ARG A 9 -6.18 -7.66 2.94
CA ARG A 9 -6.41 -7.13 1.59
C ARG A 9 -5.15 -6.57 0.96
N ALA A 10 -4.28 -5.95 1.76
CA ALA A 10 -2.99 -5.48 1.27
C ALA A 10 -2.11 -6.65 0.84
N ASP A 11 -2.08 -7.72 1.63
CA ASP A 11 -1.33 -8.92 1.27
C ASP A 11 -1.90 -9.56 0.00
N ALA A 12 -3.22 -9.60 -0.15
CA ALA A 12 -3.86 -10.11 -1.36
C ALA A 12 -3.51 -9.26 -2.58
N ASP A 13 -3.47 -7.92 -2.42
CA ASP A 13 -3.07 -7.02 -3.50
C ASP A 13 -1.64 -7.33 -3.99
N VAL A 14 -0.72 -7.53 -3.05
CA VAL A 14 0.68 -7.81 -3.38
C VAL A 14 0.81 -9.17 -4.06
N LEU A 15 0.09 -10.18 -3.57
CA LEU A 15 0.11 -11.50 -4.20
C LEU A 15 -0.42 -11.44 -5.62
N ALA A 16 -1.51 -10.72 -5.86
CA ALA A 16 -2.07 -10.59 -7.20
C ALA A 16 -1.10 -9.89 -8.15
N ALA A 17 -0.43 -8.85 -7.67
CA ALA A 17 0.58 -8.15 -8.47
C ALA A 17 1.77 -9.05 -8.78
N LEU A 18 2.22 -9.82 -7.77
CA LEU A 18 3.34 -10.75 -7.97
C LEU A 18 2.98 -11.83 -8.99
N ASP A 19 1.77 -12.40 -8.90
CA ASP A 19 1.31 -13.38 -9.86
C ASP A 19 1.31 -12.82 -11.28
N TYR A 20 0.90 -11.58 -11.45
CA TYR A 20 0.93 -10.91 -12.75
C TYR A 20 2.37 -10.88 -13.30
N TYR A 21 3.34 -10.48 -12.47
CA TYR A 21 4.74 -10.45 -12.94
C TYR A 21 5.29 -11.83 -13.22
N VAL A 22 5.00 -12.82 -12.37
CA VAL A 22 5.47 -14.18 -12.60
C VAL A 22 4.97 -14.71 -13.94
N LEU A 23 3.72 -14.41 -14.31
CA LEU A 23 3.13 -14.90 -15.55
C LEU A 23 3.53 -14.10 -16.78
N ASN A 24 3.69 -12.79 -16.64
CA ASN A 24 3.85 -11.91 -17.81
C ASN A 24 5.23 -11.31 -17.97
N ALA A 25 6.00 -11.18 -16.88
CA ALA A 25 7.32 -10.57 -16.90
C ALA A 25 8.16 -11.13 -15.75
N PRO A 26 8.48 -12.45 -15.79
CA PRO A 26 9.14 -13.11 -14.65
C PRO A 26 10.49 -12.50 -14.28
N GLU A 27 11.16 -11.85 -15.23
CA GLU A 27 12.42 -11.18 -14.95
C GLU A 27 12.28 -10.03 -13.95
N TYR A 28 11.07 -9.51 -13.72
CA TYR A 28 10.83 -8.42 -12.78
C TYR A 28 10.22 -8.89 -11.46
N ALA A 29 9.89 -10.18 -11.33
CA ALA A 29 9.17 -10.66 -10.14
C ALA A 29 9.95 -10.43 -8.85
N GLN A 30 11.25 -10.75 -8.83
CA GLN A 30 12.08 -10.54 -7.64
C GLN A 30 12.26 -9.06 -7.36
N ASP A 31 12.45 -8.25 -8.39
CA ASP A 31 12.60 -6.80 -8.22
C ASP A 31 11.34 -6.20 -7.59
N PHE A 32 10.16 -6.70 -7.96
CA PHE A 32 8.90 -6.24 -7.37
C PHE A 32 8.85 -6.57 -5.87
N ILE A 33 9.23 -7.78 -5.48
CA ILE A 33 9.29 -8.17 -4.06
C ILE A 33 10.24 -7.25 -3.30
N ASP A 34 11.43 -7.02 -3.86
CA ASP A 34 12.44 -6.16 -3.23
C ASP A 34 11.92 -4.73 -3.06
N GLU A 35 11.20 -4.23 -4.07
CA GLU A 35 10.63 -2.89 -4.01
C GLU A 35 9.57 -2.78 -2.91
N MET A 36 8.72 -3.80 -2.76
CA MET A 36 7.71 -3.80 -1.71
C MET A 36 8.34 -3.83 -0.32
N GLU A 37 9.37 -4.64 -0.13
CA GLU A 37 10.09 -4.68 1.13
C GLU A 37 10.73 -3.32 1.46
N ARG A 38 11.32 -2.69 0.46
CA ARG A 38 11.92 -1.35 0.62
C ARG A 38 10.88 -0.31 0.99
N ALA A 39 9.71 -0.35 0.33
CA ALA A 39 8.62 0.57 0.62
C ALA A 39 8.13 0.41 2.06
N TYR A 40 7.93 -0.82 2.51
CA TYR A 40 7.49 -1.08 3.88
C TYR A 40 8.50 -0.62 4.91
N ARG A 41 9.79 -0.87 4.67
CA ARG A 41 10.84 -0.39 5.59
C ARG A 41 10.88 1.13 5.65
N HIS A 42 10.71 1.79 4.49
CA HIS A 42 10.70 3.26 4.45
C HIS A 42 9.52 3.81 5.26
N ILE A 43 8.33 3.27 5.04
CA ILE A 43 7.12 3.71 5.75
C ILE A 43 7.29 3.48 7.26
N GLN A 44 7.82 2.34 7.65
CA GLN A 44 8.03 2.03 9.07
C GLN A 44 9.00 3.00 9.73
N GLY A 45 10.06 3.38 9.02
CA GLY A 45 11.06 4.30 9.54
C GLY A 45 10.63 5.76 9.47
N HIS A 46 9.72 6.11 8.55
CA HIS A 46 9.32 7.49 8.27
C HIS A 46 7.82 7.57 7.98
N PRO A 47 6.97 7.25 8.97
CA PRO A 47 5.52 7.13 8.70
C PRO A 47 4.86 8.44 8.27
N ALA A 48 5.44 9.59 8.60
CA ALA A 48 4.88 10.87 8.19
C ALA A 48 5.26 11.28 6.76
N SER A 49 6.07 10.47 6.06
CA SER A 49 6.58 10.83 4.73
C SER A 49 5.57 10.65 3.61
N GLY A 50 4.54 9.83 3.79
CA GLY A 50 3.52 9.61 2.78
C GLY A 50 2.64 10.85 2.59
N SER A 51 2.05 10.96 1.39
CA SER A 51 1.18 12.08 1.05
C SER A 51 -0.21 11.91 1.67
N PRO A 52 -0.80 12.94 2.27
CA PRO A 52 -2.17 12.88 2.79
C PRO A 52 -3.24 13.22 1.74
N ARG A 53 -2.93 13.18 0.46
CA ARG A 53 -3.79 13.74 -0.61
C ARG A 53 -5.21 13.17 -0.67
N TYR A 54 -5.43 11.95 -0.19
CA TYR A 54 -6.76 11.34 -0.22
C TYR A 54 -7.54 11.50 1.10
N THR A 55 -6.96 12.13 2.10
CA THR A 55 -7.58 12.27 3.42
C THR A 55 -8.91 13.01 3.36
N HIS A 56 -8.93 14.17 2.70
CA HIS A 56 -10.14 14.99 2.61
C HIS A 56 -11.17 14.39 1.67
N GLU A 57 -10.72 13.98 0.49
CA GLU A 57 -11.59 13.44 -0.55
C GLU A 57 -12.39 12.23 -0.06
N LEU A 58 -11.76 11.38 0.74
CA LEU A 58 -12.37 10.14 1.19
C LEU A 58 -12.86 10.20 2.63
N ASN A 59 -12.64 11.31 3.31
CA ASN A 59 -12.98 11.46 4.74
C ASN A 59 -12.38 10.33 5.57
N LEU A 60 -11.10 10.03 5.32
CA LEU A 60 -10.34 9.00 6.04
C LEU A 60 -9.16 9.67 6.76
N PRO A 61 -9.39 10.16 7.99
CA PRO A 61 -8.35 10.88 8.72
C PRO A 61 -7.09 10.05 8.91
N GLY A 62 -5.94 10.67 8.64
CA GLY A 62 -4.66 10.02 8.83
C GLY A 62 -4.20 9.13 7.70
N LEU A 63 -5.04 8.94 6.65
CA LEU A 63 -4.65 8.13 5.51
C LEU A 63 -3.51 8.78 4.74
N ARG A 64 -2.45 8.00 4.48
CA ARG A 64 -1.32 8.46 3.68
C ARG A 64 -1.06 7.47 2.55
N VAL A 65 -0.39 7.96 1.51
CA VAL A 65 0.00 7.13 0.37
C VAL A 65 1.49 7.32 0.08
N TRP A 66 2.17 6.20 -0.14
CA TRP A 66 3.57 6.17 -0.57
C TRP A 66 3.65 5.50 -1.94
N GLY A 67 4.24 6.19 -2.91
CA GLY A 67 4.42 5.64 -4.26
C GLY A 67 5.74 4.88 -4.37
N CYS A 68 5.69 3.66 -4.90
CA CYS A 68 6.89 2.90 -5.21
C CYS A 68 7.67 3.60 -6.33
N ARG A 69 9.00 3.44 -6.35
CA ARG A 69 9.85 4.18 -7.29
C ARG A 69 9.89 3.54 -8.67
N ARG A 70 10.07 2.22 -8.72
CA ARG A 70 10.30 1.51 -9.99
C ARG A 70 9.05 0.83 -10.53
N PHE A 71 8.02 0.70 -9.69
CA PHE A 71 6.79 0.01 -10.03
C PHE A 71 5.61 0.95 -9.77
N PRO A 72 4.57 0.89 -10.60
CA PRO A 72 3.46 1.86 -10.51
C PRO A 72 2.46 1.49 -9.42
N TYR A 73 2.92 1.14 -8.23
CA TYR A 73 2.07 0.76 -7.11
C TYR A 73 2.13 1.79 -6.01
N LEU A 74 0.97 2.00 -5.38
CA LEU A 74 0.78 2.95 -4.30
C LEU A 74 0.43 2.18 -3.04
N VAL A 75 1.16 2.46 -1.94
CA VAL A 75 0.94 1.82 -0.65
C VAL A 75 0.12 2.77 0.22
N PHE A 76 -1.09 2.37 0.59
CA PHE A 76 -1.99 3.16 1.44
C PHE A 76 -1.90 2.67 2.87
N TYR A 77 -1.63 3.60 3.79
CA TYR A 77 -1.41 3.22 5.18
C TYR A 77 -1.88 4.31 6.13
N VAL A 78 -2.07 3.92 7.40
CA VAL A 78 -2.45 4.82 8.49
C VAL A 78 -1.51 4.56 9.66
N GLU A 79 -0.96 5.63 10.24
CA GLU A 79 -0.17 5.51 11.46
C GLU A 79 -1.09 5.59 12.68
N ARG A 80 -1.08 4.54 13.50
CA ARG A 80 -1.79 4.50 14.79
C ARG A 80 -0.81 4.75 15.92
N PRO A 81 -1.30 4.99 17.14
CA PRO A 81 -0.40 5.19 18.29
C PRO A 81 0.55 4.03 18.52
N SER A 82 0.13 2.78 18.31
CA SER A 82 0.94 1.61 18.61
C SER A 82 1.44 0.84 17.40
N GLN A 83 0.99 1.18 16.19
CA GLN A 83 1.37 0.44 14.99
C GLN A 83 1.10 1.26 13.73
N ILE A 84 1.68 0.82 12.61
CA ILE A 84 1.40 1.36 11.29
C ILE A 84 0.62 0.29 10.53
N GLU A 85 -0.55 0.64 10.00
CA GLU A 85 -1.40 -0.30 9.29
C GLU A 85 -1.35 -0.04 7.79
N VAL A 86 -0.91 -1.03 7.03
CA VAL A 86 -0.99 -0.98 5.57
C VAL A 86 -2.36 -1.52 5.16
N TRP A 87 -3.16 -0.68 4.50
CA TRP A 87 -4.54 -1.01 4.13
C TRP A 87 -4.65 -1.65 2.76
N ARG A 88 -4.00 -1.05 1.76
CA ARG A 88 -4.06 -1.53 0.38
C ARG A 88 -2.74 -1.24 -0.33
N VAL A 89 -2.48 -2.02 -1.38
CA VAL A 89 -1.40 -1.75 -2.34
C VAL A 89 -2.06 -1.78 -3.72
N LEU A 90 -2.22 -0.61 -4.34
CA LEU A 90 -3.01 -0.48 -5.55
C LEU A 90 -2.17 0.06 -6.69
N HIS A 91 -2.41 -0.48 -7.90
CA HIS A 91 -1.80 0.08 -9.11
C HIS A 91 -2.30 1.52 -9.30
N GLY A 92 -1.41 2.43 -9.68
CA GLY A 92 -1.73 3.84 -9.82
C GLY A 92 -2.78 4.17 -10.87
N SER A 93 -3.08 3.22 -11.79
CA SER A 93 -4.11 3.42 -12.81
C SER A 93 -5.52 3.06 -12.33
N ARG A 94 -5.67 2.49 -11.12
CA ARG A 94 -6.99 2.12 -10.60
C ARG A 94 -7.78 3.36 -10.16
N ASP A 95 -9.09 3.20 -10.10
CA ASP A 95 -9.95 4.18 -9.45
C ASP A 95 -9.73 4.08 -7.95
N ILE A 96 -8.81 4.91 -7.45
CA ILE A 96 -8.38 4.84 -6.06
C ILE A 96 -9.52 5.14 -5.08
N PRO A 97 -10.31 6.21 -5.25
CA PRO A 97 -11.41 6.48 -4.32
C PRO A 97 -12.38 5.32 -4.19
N ASP A 98 -12.79 4.73 -5.32
CA ASP A 98 -13.72 3.60 -5.31
C ASP A 98 -13.13 2.40 -4.58
N SER A 99 -11.88 2.05 -4.88
CA SER A 99 -11.20 0.92 -4.25
C SER A 99 -11.09 1.07 -2.74
N LEU A 100 -10.78 2.27 -2.25
CA LEU A 100 -10.63 2.54 -0.82
C LEU A 100 -11.97 2.62 -0.09
N GLN A 101 -13.02 3.09 -0.76
CA GLN A 101 -14.35 3.11 -0.16
C GLN A 101 -14.87 1.70 0.09
N LEU A 102 -14.60 0.77 -0.82
CA LEU A 102 -14.94 -0.64 -0.60
C LEU A 102 -14.24 -1.18 0.64
N ASP A 103 -12.99 -0.79 0.87
CA ASP A 103 -12.25 -1.18 2.07
C ASP A 103 -12.91 -0.66 3.34
N THR A 104 -13.42 0.57 3.29
CA THR A 104 -14.08 1.19 4.44
C THR A 104 -15.35 0.43 4.80
N LEU A 105 -16.09 -0.06 3.80
CA LEU A 105 -17.33 -0.80 4.01
C LEU A 105 -17.08 -2.23 4.47
N ASN A 106 -15.95 -2.82 4.08
CA ASN A 106 -15.61 -4.22 4.39
C ASN A 106 -14.44 -4.24 5.37
N LYS A 107 -14.71 -3.85 6.61
CA LYS A 107 -13.68 -3.80 7.64
C LYS A 107 -13.10 -5.18 7.93
N GLU A 108 -11.82 -5.20 8.13
CA GLU A 108 -11.12 -6.40 8.56
C GLU A 108 -10.91 -6.42 10.06
#